data_f141786328316180b150c949949e9c9b
#
_entry.id   f141786328316180b150c949949e9c9b
#
_cell.length_a   1.000
_cell.length_b   1.000
_cell.length_c   1.000
_cell.angle_alpha   90.00
_cell.angle_beta   90.00
_cell.angle_gamma   90.00
#
_symmetry.space_group_name_H-M   'P 1'
#
loop_
_entity.id
_entity.type
_entity.pdbx_description
1 polymer ?
#
loop_
_entity_poly.entity_id
_entity_poly.type
_entity_poly.pdbx_seq_one_letter_code
_entity_poly.pdbx_strand_id
1 'polypeptide(L)'
;MDYTKHINQTDMTTSFADFVATQDARNDIQLKIREYCLMLCEALEQDFVKDSLRRADFFLHNDPEYRAKRIEDIKAGKDMYKFSIESGRKYHKIVMETESQSKSVHCFVNMKTGELHKAASFKAPVKEPRFNLLIIKEREWVFENCDWAGGYLYKNAYYTG
;
A
#
# COMPACT_ATOMS: atom_id res chain seq x y z
N MET A 1 25.26 -37.73 27.65
CA MET A 1 26.03 -37.06 26.61
C MET A 1 25.57 -37.47 25.23
N ASP A 2 25.64 -38.75 24.91
CA ASP A 2 25.21 -39.26 23.62
C ASP A 2 23.71 -39.03 23.36
N TYR A 3 22.92 -39.14 24.42
CA TYR A 3 21.48 -38.88 24.36
C TYR A 3 21.19 -37.44 23.95
N THR A 4 21.93 -36.50 24.51
CA THR A 4 21.75 -35.09 24.21
C THR A 4 22.13 -34.77 22.76
N LYS A 5 23.23 -35.34 22.26
CA LYS A 5 23.64 -35.19 20.86
C LYS A 5 22.62 -35.77 19.90
N HIS A 6 22.06 -36.92 20.26
CA HIS A 6 21.04 -37.56 19.41
C HIS A 6 19.79 -36.71 19.33
N ILE A 7 19.34 -36.14 20.41
CA ILE A 7 18.17 -35.23 20.45
C ILE A 7 18.48 -34.00 19.62
N ASN A 8 19.67 -33.42 19.73
CA ASN A 8 20.04 -32.23 18.95
C ASN A 8 20.03 -32.50 17.46
N GLN A 9 20.50 -33.67 17.00
CA GLN A 9 20.46 -34.05 15.61
C GLN A 9 19.02 -34.20 15.09
N THR A 10 18.17 -34.82 15.92
CA THR A 10 16.77 -35.00 15.58
C THR A 10 16.07 -33.65 15.48
N ASP A 11 16.32 -32.74 16.42
CA ASP A 11 15.76 -31.40 16.45
C ASP A 11 16.26 -30.59 15.27
N MET A 12 17.53 -30.68 14.88
CA MET A 12 18.06 -30.00 13.71
C MET A 12 17.40 -30.47 12.41
N THR A 13 17.19 -31.79 12.26
CA THR A 13 16.52 -32.32 11.08
C THR A 13 15.07 -31.87 11.00
N THR A 14 14.34 -31.93 12.10
CA THR A 14 12.98 -31.44 12.19
C THR A 14 12.91 -29.94 11.93
N SER A 15 13.83 -29.19 12.53
CA SER A 15 13.92 -27.73 12.35
C SER A 15 14.20 -27.34 10.90
N PHE A 16 15.04 -28.12 10.20
CA PHE A 16 15.30 -27.86 8.78
C PHE A 16 14.07 -28.12 7.91
N ALA A 17 13.38 -29.23 8.16
CA ALA A 17 12.16 -29.56 7.43
C ALA A 17 11.07 -28.49 7.69
N ASP A 18 10.91 -28.07 8.95
CA ASP A 18 10.01 -27.01 9.35
C ASP A 18 10.37 -25.68 8.69
N PHE A 19 11.67 -25.38 8.62
CA PHE A 19 12.15 -24.16 7.95
C PHE A 19 11.76 -24.15 6.49
N VAL A 20 11.96 -25.26 5.76
CA VAL A 20 11.59 -25.35 4.34
C VAL A 20 10.08 -25.18 4.16
N ALA A 21 9.28 -25.85 4.98
CA ALA A 21 7.81 -25.77 4.91
C ALA A 21 7.32 -24.36 5.23
N THR A 22 7.88 -23.72 6.27
CA THR A 22 7.49 -22.37 6.67
C THR A 22 8.02 -21.32 5.70
N GLN A 23 9.09 -21.60 4.96
CA GLN A 23 9.60 -20.67 3.96
C GLN A 23 8.63 -20.49 2.81
N ASP A 24 8.04 -21.58 2.32
CA ASP A 24 7.02 -21.50 1.27
C ASP A 24 5.80 -20.69 1.76
N ALA A 25 5.35 -20.94 2.99
CA ALA A 25 4.26 -20.19 3.59
C ALA A 25 4.59 -18.71 3.73
N ARG A 26 5.83 -18.38 4.13
CA ARG A 26 6.27 -16.99 4.23
C ARG A 26 6.35 -16.31 2.87
N ASN A 27 6.80 -17.04 1.85
CA ASN A 27 6.83 -16.52 0.48
C ASN A 27 5.42 -16.24 -0.03
N ASP A 28 4.46 -17.11 0.27
CA ASP A 28 3.06 -16.90 -0.09
C ASP A 28 2.49 -15.65 0.59
N ILE A 29 2.80 -15.45 1.86
CA ILE A 29 2.37 -14.26 2.61
C ILE A 29 2.98 -13.01 1.99
N GLN A 30 4.27 -13.03 1.65
CA GLN A 30 4.94 -11.88 1.05
C GLN A 30 4.36 -11.55 -0.33
N LEU A 31 4.03 -12.57 -1.12
CA LEU A 31 3.37 -12.36 -2.41
C LEU A 31 1.98 -11.76 -2.24
N LYS A 32 1.23 -12.20 -1.24
CA LYS A 32 -0.07 -11.63 -0.91
C LYS A 32 0.03 -10.17 -0.49
N ILE A 33 1.01 -9.84 0.35
CA ILE A 33 1.25 -8.47 0.77
C ILE A 33 1.54 -7.58 -0.44
N ARG A 34 2.40 -8.04 -1.35
CA ARG A 34 2.70 -7.32 -2.58
C ARG A 34 1.45 -7.11 -3.44
N GLU A 35 0.64 -8.14 -3.57
CA GLU A 35 -0.63 -8.07 -4.31
C GLU A 35 -1.55 -7.01 -3.71
N TYR A 36 -1.68 -6.99 -2.39
CA TYR A 36 -2.48 -5.97 -1.70
C TYR A 36 -1.91 -4.56 -1.89
N CYS A 37 -0.59 -4.42 -1.94
CA CYS A 37 0.04 -3.14 -2.26
C CYS A 37 -0.31 -2.67 -3.67
N LEU A 38 -0.32 -3.58 -4.64
CA LEU A 38 -0.71 -3.25 -6.02
C LEU A 38 -2.19 -2.85 -6.09
N MET A 39 -3.04 -3.56 -5.35
CA MET A 39 -4.47 -3.21 -5.23
C MET A 39 -4.65 -1.83 -4.60
N LEU A 40 -3.85 -1.50 -3.60
CA LEU A 40 -3.88 -0.18 -2.99
C LEU A 40 -3.46 0.92 -3.97
N CYS A 41 -2.41 0.68 -4.75
CA CYS A 41 -1.99 1.62 -5.78
C CYS A 41 -3.13 1.88 -6.77
N GLU A 42 -3.82 0.84 -7.21
CA GLU A 42 -4.95 0.97 -8.13
C GLU A 42 -6.10 1.75 -7.49
N ALA A 43 -6.42 1.45 -6.23
CA ALA A 43 -7.48 2.15 -5.50
C ALA A 43 -7.15 3.64 -5.34
N LEU A 44 -5.89 3.98 -5.07
CA LEU A 44 -5.44 5.37 -4.95
C LEU A 44 -5.52 6.11 -6.28
N GLU A 45 -5.16 5.46 -7.38
CA GLU A 45 -5.30 6.06 -8.71
C GLU A 45 -6.76 6.32 -9.06
N GLN A 46 -7.64 5.37 -8.75
CA GLN A 46 -9.07 5.53 -8.95
C GLN A 46 -9.64 6.67 -8.11
N ASP A 47 -9.19 6.78 -6.87
CA ASP A 47 -9.61 7.89 -6.01
C ASP A 47 -9.16 9.24 -6.57
N PHE A 48 -7.94 9.30 -7.09
CA PHE A 48 -7.44 10.52 -7.71
C PHE A 48 -8.29 10.94 -8.93
N VAL A 49 -8.67 10.00 -9.77
CA VAL A 49 -9.53 10.24 -10.92
C VAL A 49 -10.90 10.76 -10.46
N LYS A 50 -11.49 10.07 -9.48
CA LYS A 50 -12.79 10.44 -8.92
C LYS A 50 -12.77 11.85 -8.33
N ASP A 51 -11.73 12.18 -7.57
CA ASP A 51 -11.57 13.51 -6.98
C ASP A 51 -11.34 14.57 -8.04
N SER A 52 -10.57 14.26 -9.08
CA SER A 52 -10.32 15.17 -10.21
C SER A 52 -11.61 15.49 -10.97
N LEU A 53 -12.46 14.48 -11.19
CA LEU A 53 -13.77 14.68 -11.83
C LEU A 53 -14.69 15.53 -10.96
N ARG A 54 -14.72 15.28 -9.66
CA ARG A 54 -15.51 16.06 -8.71
C ARG A 54 -15.07 17.53 -8.70
N ARG A 55 -13.77 17.77 -8.70
CA ARG A 55 -13.23 19.14 -8.74
C ARG A 55 -13.57 19.85 -10.05
N ALA A 56 -13.45 19.16 -11.18
CA ALA A 56 -13.82 19.73 -12.48
C ALA A 56 -15.30 20.13 -12.50
N ASP A 57 -16.16 19.28 -11.95
CA ASP A 57 -17.58 19.55 -11.86
C ASP A 57 -17.89 20.77 -10.97
N PHE A 58 -17.21 20.86 -9.83
CA PHE A 58 -17.45 21.93 -8.85
C PHE A 58 -16.88 23.28 -9.31
N PHE A 59 -15.60 23.30 -9.76
CA PHE A 59 -14.91 24.56 -10.04
C PHE A 59 -15.13 25.08 -11.45
N LEU A 60 -15.55 24.24 -12.39
CA LEU A 60 -15.68 24.60 -13.80
C LEU A 60 -17.14 24.63 -14.27
N HIS A 61 -18.08 24.65 -13.35
CA HIS A 61 -19.50 24.64 -13.71
C HIS A 61 -19.94 25.88 -14.51
N ASN A 62 -19.21 26.99 -14.39
CA ASN A 62 -19.51 28.24 -15.13
C ASN A 62 -18.86 28.28 -16.52
N ASP A 63 -18.04 27.30 -16.88
CA ASP A 63 -17.38 27.23 -18.19
C ASP A 63 -17.56 25.82 -18.77
N PRO A 64 -18.70 25.58 -19.44
CA PRO A 64 -19.02 24.23 -19.93
C PRO A 64 -18.03 23.67 -20.93
N GLU A 65 -17.42 24.50 -21.77
CA GLU A 65 -16.46 24.05 -22.76
C GLU A 65 -15.16 23.58 -22.10
N TYR A 66 -14.64 24.38 -21.20
CA TYR A 66 -13.43 24.04 -20.46
C TYR A 66 -13.65 22.80 -19.55
N ARG A 67 -14.82 22.75 -18.92
CA ARG A 67 -15.22 21.61 -18.09
C ARG A 67 -15.25 20.33 -18.91
N ALA A 68 -15.88 20.34 -20.08
CA ALA A 68 -15.99 19.18 -20.96
C ALA A 68 -14.59 18.69 -21.40
N LYS A 69 -13.72 19.63 -21.78
CA LYS A 69 -12.34 19.31 -22.16
C LYS A 69 -11.56 18.72 -21.00
N ARG A 70 -11.69 19.28 -19.80
CA ARG A 70 -11.00 18.79 -18.60
C ARG A 70 -11.46 17.38 -18.25
N ILE A 71 -12.75 17.10 -18.32
CA ILE A 71 -13.30 15.77 -18.06
C ILE A 71 -12.79 14.77 -19.11
N GLU A 72 -12.73 15.16 -20.38
CA GLU A 72 -12.17 14.32 -21.42
C GLU A 72 -10.69 14.00 -21.16
N ASP A 73 -9.90 14.99 -20.78
CA ASP A 73 -8.48 14.82 -20.44
C ASP A 73 -8.29 13.89 -19.24
N ILE A 74 -9.12 14.03 -18.21
CA ILE A 74 -9.08 13.14 -17.04
C ILE A 74 -9.38 11.69 -17.45
N LYS A 75 -10.42 11.49 -18.25
CA LYS A 75 -10.79 10.15 -18.73
C LYS A 75 -9.74 9.55 -19.65
N ALA A 76 -8.98 10.38 -20.36
CA ALA A 76 -7.87 9.94 -21.19
C ALA A 76 -6.58 9.70 -20.41
N GLY A 77 -6.59 9.96 -19.10
CA GLY A 77 -5.41 9.74 -18.24
C GLY A 77 -4.36 10.83 -18.32
N LYS A 78 -4.70 12.01 -18.85
CA LYS A 78 -3.78 13.14 -18.91
C LYS A 78 -3.68 13.82 -17.54
N ASP A 79 -2.47 14.20 -17.15
CA ASP A 79 -2.17 14.91 -15.90
C ASP A 79 -2.61 14.15 -14.65
N MET A 80 -2.65 12.80 -14.73
CA MET A 80 -3.03 11.97 -13.61
C MET A 80 -1.80 11.55 -12.80
N TYR A 81 -1.98 11.49 -11.49
CA TYR A 81 -0.95 10.97 -10.61
C TYR A 81 -0.93 9.44 -10.70
N LYS A 82 0.25 8.87 -10.66
CA LYS A 82 0.45 7.42 -10.68
C LYS A 82 0.98 6.95 -9.36
N PHE A 83 0.53 5.77 -8.95
CA PHE A 83 1.00 5.13 -7.73
C PHE A 83 1.69 3.83 -8.09
N SER A 84 2.87 3.62 -7.52
CA SER A 84 3.70 2.46 -7.81
C SER A 84 4.41 1.98 -6.54
N ILE A 85 5.00 0.80 -6.63
CA ILE A 85 5.73 0.19 -5.53
C ILE A 85 7.22 0.28 -5.79
N GLU A 86 7.96 0.78 -4.81
CA GLU A 86 9.41 0.65 -4.76
C GLU A 86 9.75 -0.21 -3.56
N SER A 87 10.31 -1.40 -3.80
CA SER A 87 10.57 -2.36 -2.74
C SER A 87 12.01 -2.27 -2.27
N GLY A 88 12.17 -2.11 -0.96
CA GLY A 88 13.46 -2.18 -0.28
C GLY A 88 13.65 -3.55 0.38
N ARG A 89 14.42 -3.59 1.46
CA ARG A 89 14.66 -4.83 2.21
C ARG A 89 13.54 -5.18 3.18
N LYS A 90 12.91 -4.17 3.77
CA LYS A 90 11.91 -4.35 4.81
C LYS A 90 10.53 -3.87 4.38
N TYR A 91 10.45 -2.85 3.55
CA TYR A 91 9.20 -2.20 3.21
C TYR A 91 8.98 -2.14 1.70
N HIS A 92 7.72 -2.31 1.32
CA HIS A 92 7.22 -1.77 0.06
C HIS A 92 6.89 -0.30 0.30
N LYS A 93 7.48 0.56 -0.48
CA LYS A 93 7.19 1.99 -0.45
C LYS A 93 6.17 2.27 -1.55
N ILE A 94 5.01 2.81 -1.18
CA ILE A 94 4.02 3.24 -2.16
C ILE A 94 4.31 4.67 -2.52
N VAL A 95 4.67 4.89 -3.78
CA VAL A 95 5.16 6.16 -4.29
C VAL A 95 4.13 6.77 -5.21
N MET A 96 3.85 8.05 -4.99
CA MET A 96 3.02 8.86 -5.88
C MET A 96 3.92 9.65 -6.81
N GLU A 97 3.66 9.56 -8.11
CA GLU A 97 4.41 10.29 -9.12
C GLU A 97 3.47 11.20 -9.89
N THR A 98 3.86 12.48 -9.98
CA THR A 98 3.13 13.46 -10.76
C THR A 98 3.60 13.44 -12.21
N GLU A 99 2.89 14.14 -13.10
CA GLU A 99 3.25 14.23 -14.50
C GLU A 99 4.63 14.84 -14.72
N SER A 100 5.03 15.78 -13.89
CA SER A 100 6.37 16.37 -13.92
C SER A 100 7.45 15.45 -13.39
N GLN A 101 7.11 14.18 -13.11
CA GLN A 101 8.01 13.16 -12.57
C GLN A 101 8.50 13.46 -11.15
N SER A 102 7.81 14.34 -10.45
CA SER A 102 8.05 14.57 -9.03
C SER A 102 7.49 13.41 -8.22
N LYS A 103 8.30 12.83 -7.35
CA LYS A 103 7.92 11.67 -6.53
C LYS A 103 7.74 12.06 -5.08
N SER A 104 6.72 11.50 -4.46
CA SER A 104 6.51 11.57 -3.02
C SER A 104 6.12 10.20 -2.49
N VAL A 105 6.29 9.97 -1.19
CA VAL A 105 5.91 8.71 -0.58
C VAL A 105 4.53 8.83 0.02
N HIS A 106 3.65 7.93 -0.39
CA HIS A 106 2.31 7.86 0.17
C HIS A 106 2.31 7.09 1.50
N CYS A 107 2.89 5.90 1.51
CA CYS A 107 2.96 5.06 2.70
C CYS A 107 4.02 3.98 2.55
N PHE A 108 4.27 3.27 3.65
CA PHE A 108 5.15 2.09 3.69
C PHE A 108 4.35 0.88 4.15
N VAL A 109 4.63 -0.27 3.55
CA VAL A 109 4.02 -1.54 3.97
C VAL A 109 5.14 -2.52 4.30
N ASN A 110 5.10 -3.09 5.50
CA ASN A 110 6.09 -4.08 5.91
C ASN A 110 5.92 -5.35 5.07
N MET A 111 6.99 -5.79 4.43
CA MET A 111 6.96 -6.91 3.48
C MET A 111 6.68 -8.25 4.15
N LYS A 112 6.91 -8.36 5.46
CA LYS A 112 6.72 -9.60 6.21
C LYS A 112 5.43 -9.62 7.01
N THR A 113 5.02 -8.49 7.56
CA THR A 113 3.87 -8.41 8.46
C THR A 113 2.62 -7.88 7.81
N GLY A 114 2.75 -7.15 6.71
CA GLY A 114 1.60 -6.48 6.08
C GLY A 114 1.17 -5.20 6.78
N GLU A 115 1.91 -4.77 7.80
CA GLU A 115 1.62 -3.54 8.52
C GLU A 115 1.83 -2.32 7.62
N LEU A 116 0.82 -1.47 7.57
CA LEU A 116 0.83 -0.25 6.77
C LEU A 116 1.13 0.93 7.67
N HIS A 117 2.19 1.67 7.33
CA HIS A 117 2.67 2.82 8.10
C HIS A 117 2.55 4.10 7.28
N LYS A 118 2.17 5.17 7.95
CA LYS A 118 2.30 6.51 7.38
C LYS A 118 3.78 6.82 7.18
N ALA A 119 4.11 7.59 6.14
CA ALA A 119 5.47 8.04 5.91
C ALA A 119 5.85 9.13 6.93
N ALA A 120 7.02 8.96 7.56
CA ALA A 120 7.63 10.03 8.35
C ALA A 120 8.48 10.93 7.46
N SER A 121 9.13 10.32 6.46
CA SER A 121 9.94 10.99 5.46
C SER A 121 9.97 10.15 4.19
N PHE A 122 10.67 10.61 3.17
CA PHE A 122 10.82 9.82 1.93
C PHE A 122 11.50 8.47 2.20
N LYS A 123 12.35 8.38 3.22
CA LYS A 123 13.16 7.19 3.50
C LYS A 123 12.65 6.33 4.64
N ALA A 124 11.75 6.82 5.47
CA ALA A 124 11.38 6.13 6.70
C ALA A 124 9.89 6.22 7.01
N PRO A 125 9.31 5.12 7.52
CA PRO A 125 7.94 5.14 8.00
C PRO A 125 7.84 5.72 9.40
N VAL A 126 6.63 6.16 9.77
CA VAL A 126 6.25 6.41 11.15
C VAL A 126 6.29 5.07 11.89
N LYS A 127 6.79 5.07 13.12
CA LYS A 127 7.05 3.86 13.88
C LYS A 127 5.80 3.01 14.12
N GLU A 128 4.68 3.64 14.42
CA GLU A 128 3.44 2.92 14.69
C GLU A 128 2.68 2.61 13.40
N PRO A 129 2.27 1.35 13.18
CA PRO A 129 1.42 1.03 12.04
C PRO A 129 0.03 1.62 12.20
N ARG A 130 -0.60 1.94 11.07
CA ARG A 130 -1.99 2.43 11.04
C ARG A 130 -2.97 1.30 10.79
N PHE A 131 -2.61 0.37 9.93
CA PHE A 131 -3.44 -0.77 9.54
C PHE A 131 -2.57 -1.98 9.28
N ASN A 132 -3.21 -3.14 9.17
CA ASN A 132 -2.54 -4.37 8.73
C ASN A 132 -3.32 -4.96 7.55
N LEU A 133 -2.67 -5.04 6.40
CA LEU A 133 -3.30 -5.52 5.17
C LEU A 133 -3.59 -7.01 5.18
N LEU A 134 -3.01 -7.78 6.11
CA LEU A 134 -3.33 -9.18 6.29
C LEU A 134 -4.61 -9.40 7.10
N ILE A 135 -5.07 -8.39 7.82
CA ILE A 135 -6.33 -8.45 8.55
C ILE A 135 -7.46 -8.03 7.61
N ILE A 136 -8.36 -8.95 7.33
CA ILE A 136 -9.42 -8.76 6.33
C ILE A 136 -10.22 -7.48 6.57
N LYS A 137 -10.68 -7.27 7.80
CA LYS A 137 -11.50 -6.11 8.15
C LYS A 137 -10.76 -4.79 7.94
N GLU A 138 -9.49 -4.74 8.32
CA GLU A 138 -8.68 -3.53 8.14
C GLU A 138 -8.36 -3.29 6.66
N ARG A 139 -8.03 -4.34 5.93
CA ARG A 139 -7.77 -4.27 4.49
C ARG A 139 -8.99 -3.77 3.72
N GLU A 140 -10.17 -4.31 4.03
CA GLU A 140 -11.41 -3.88 3.38
C GLU A 140 -11.68 -2.39 3.65
N TRP A 141 -11.49 -1.97 4.90
CA TRP A 141 -11.66 -0.57 5.26
C TRP A 141 -10.69 0.32 4.48
N VAL A 142 -9.42 -0.07 4.39
CA VAL A 142 -8.40 0.68 3.66
C VAL A 142 -8.78 0.83 2.19
N PHE A 143 -9.16 -0.25 1.53
CA PHE A 143 -9.51 -0.18 0.10
C PHE A 143 -10.77 0.65 -0.17
N GLU A 144 -11.70 0.69 0.77
CA GLU A 144 -12.91 1.51 0.65
C GLU A 144 -12.67 2.99 0.99
N ASN A 145 -11.76 3.28 1.89
CA ASN A 145 -11.60 4.61 2.46
C ASN A 145 -10.27 5.29 2.13
N CYS A 146 -9.36 4.63 1.42
CA CYS A 146 -8.11 5.25 1.05
C CYS A 146 -8.36 6.46 0.14
N ASP A 147 -7.52 7.47 0.30
CA ASP A 147 -7.57 8.65 -0.53
C ASP A 147 -6.15 9.03 -0.97
N TRP A 148 -6.06 9.61 -2.17
CA TRP A 148 -4.78 9.93 -2.78
C TRP A 148 -3.94 10.91 -1.94
N ALA A 149 -4.58 11.77 -1.15
CA ALA A 149 -3.91 12.75 -0.30
C ALA A 149 -3.40 12.14 1.00
N GLY A 150 -3.85 10.94 1.37
CA GLY A 150 -3.33 10.24 2.54
C GLY A 150 -4.01 10.59 3.87
N GLY A 151 -5.18 11.24 3.84
CA GLY A 151 -5.91 11.61 5.06
C GLY A 151 -6.27 10.41 5.91
N TYR A 152 -6.56 9.26 5.30
CA TYR A 152 -6.91 8.03 6.01
C TYR A 152 -5.77 7.46 6.87
N LEU A 153 -4.54 7.94 6.67
CA LEU A 153 -3.36 7.44 7.40
C LEU A 153 -3.15 8.14 8.74
N TYR A 154 -3.95 9.14 9.05
CA TYR A 154 -3.86 9.82 10.33
C TYR A 154 -4.59 9.01 11.41
N LYS A 155 -4.10 9.12 12.65
CA LYS A 155 -4.52 8.28 13.77
C LYS A 155 -6.01 8.18 13.98
N ASN A 156 -6.75 9.25 13.72
CA ASN A 156 -8.16 9.34 14.05
C ASN A 156 -9.09 8.94 12.89
N ALA A 157 -8.55 8.72 11.70
CA ALA A 157 -9.36 8.47 10.50
C ALA A 157 -10.20 7.19 10.64
N TYR A 158 -9.60 6.10 11.16
CA TYR A 158 -10.26 4.82 11.33
C TYR A 158 -11.41 4.88 12.34
N TYR A 159 -11.23 5.65 13.42
CA TYR A 159 -12.21 5.71 14.52
C TYR A 159 -13.31 6.74 14.30
N THR A 160 -13.11 7.67 13.39
CA THR A 160 -14.10 8.70 13.08
C THR A 160 -14.93 8.37 11.84
N GLY A 161 -14.48 7.40 11.07
CA GLY A 161 -15.22 6.95 9.90
C GLY A 161 -16.20 5.89 10.28
#